data_d219f4489e5cdd73f8750f7ee5ab309b
#
_entry.id   d219f4489e5cdd73f8750f7ee5ab309b
#
_cell.length_a   1.000
_cell.length_b   1.000
_cell.length_c   1.000
_cell.angle_alpha   90.00
_cell.angle_beta   90.00
_cell.angle_gamma   90.00
#
_symmetry.space_group_name_H-M   'P 1'
#
loop_
_entity.id
_entity.type
_entity.pdbx_description
1 polymer ?
#
loop_
_entity_poly.entity_id
_entity_poly.type
_entity_poly.pdbx_seq_one_letter_code
_entity_poly.pdbx_strand_id
1 'polypeptide(L)'
;MDFRELNYVLAIEKYQNITKAANSLYVSQPTLSKFLMNLENTLGQKLFRKLGNKYILTYAGEQYVKTAKEILMLKSNLDIQLADILKRDVGVLNVAFPRMRCIYMLPATLPVFQAEHPNIKVNVFEGSSDENDQRLLDGKAEIAFYSKPDTPNPLIDYETLNKEELLICLCKNHPLGRYAQPNPSSRYPRLDPTLLKNELILQLMPEQRTRQLTDRYFGSIGLKFKNIMTTSSLPAIMELVAVGYGA
;
A
#
# COMPACT_ATOMS: atom_id res chain seq x y z
N MET A 1 -12.73 -16.66 -23.38
CA MET A 1 -11.83 -15.76 -22.62
C MET A 1 -10.88 -16.65 -21.83
N ASP A 2 -9.57 -16.51 -22.05
CA ASP A 2 -8.52 -17.28 -21.37
C ASP A 2 -7.80 -16.35 -20.38
N PHE A 3 -7.36 -16.86 -19.23
CA PHE A 3 -6.57 -16.09 -18.26
C PHE A 3 -5.29 -15.51 -18.86
N ARG A 4 -4.70 -16.15 -19.85
CA ARG A 4 -3.58 -15.62 -20.61
C ARG A 4 -3.93 -14.35 -21.37
N GLU A 5 -5.13 -14.27 -21.93
CA GLU A 5 -5.64 -13.09 -22.63
C GLU A 5 -5.76 -11.90 -21.69
N LEU A 6 -6.26 -12.12 -20.47
CA LEU A 6 -6.34 -11.08 -19.44
C LEU A 6 -4.95 -10.53 -19.09
N ASN A 7 -3.99 -11.42 -18.84
CA ASN A 7 -2.61 -11.03 -18.54
C ASN A 7 -1.95 -10.24 -19.69
N TYR A 8 -2.27 -10.55 -20.94
CA TYR A 8 -1.76 -9.84 -22.10
C TYR A 8 -2.25 -8.39 -22.13
N VAL A 9 -3.54 -8.17 -21.89
CA VAL A 9 -4.12 -6.82 -21.84
C VAL A 9 -3.53 -6.03 -20.66
N LEU A 10 -3.41 -6.64 -19.48
CA LEU A 10 -2.80 -6.00 -18.30
C LEU A 10 -1.33 -5.64 -18.50
N ALA A 11 -0.57 -6.46 -19.22
CA ALA A 11 0.81 -6.12 -19.54
C ALA A 11 0.90 -4.91 -20.49
N ILE A 12 0.01 -4.82 -21.49
CA ILE A 12 -0.04 -3.66 -22.40
C ILE A 12 -0.42 -2.40 -21.63
N GLU A 13 -1.37 -2.48 -20.71
CA GLU A 13 -1.77 -1.37 -19.82
C GLU A 13 -0.59 -0.91 -18.96
N LYS A 14 0.07 -1.84 -18.28
CA LYS A 14 1.19 -1.56 -17.38
C LYS A 14 2.37 -0.88 -18.08
N TYR A 15 2.77 -1.40 -19.23
CA TYR A 15 3.97 -0.90 -19.93
C TYR A 15 3.67 0.21 -20.94
N GLN A 16 2.42 0.41 -21.30
CA GLN A 16 1.97 1.36 -22.33
C GLN A 16 2.74 1.25 -23.67
N ASN A 17 3.44 0.14 -23.86
CA ASN A 17 4.30 -0.13 -25.00
C ASN A 17 4.26 -1.63 -25.31
N ILE A 18 3.85 -1.96 -26.54
CA ILE A 18 3.59 -3.34 -26.92
C ILE A 18 4.85 -4.21 -26.95
N THR A 19 6.01 -3.63 -27.29
CA THR A 19 7.30 -4.33 -27.29
C THR A 19 7.75 -4.65 -25.88
N LYS A 20 7.65 -3.68 -24.95
CA LYS A 20 7.98 -3.91 -23.54
C LYS A 20 7.02 -4.91 -22.90
N ALA A 21 5.74 -4.83 -23.22
CA ALA A 21 4.75 -5.80 -22.76
C ALA A 21 5.05 -7.21 -23.27
N ALA A 22 5.35 -7.36 -24.57
CA ALA A 22 5.68 -8.64 -25.17
C ALA A 22 6.93 -9.27 -24.54
N ASN A 23 7.98 -8.47 -24.30
CA ASN A 23 9.19 -8.92 -23.63
C ASN A 23 8.90 -9.41 -22.19
N SER A 24 8.05 -8.70 -21.45
CA SER A 24 7.68 -9.11 -20.07
C SER A 24 6.86 -10.39 -20.02
N LEU A 25 6.21 -10.74 -21.11
CA LEU A 25 5.38 -11.95 -21.27
C LEU A 25 6.12 -13.08 -21.98
N TYR A 26 7.39 -12.89 -22.34
CA TYR A 26 8.20 -13.85 -23.11
C TYR A 26 7.56 -14.27 -24.44
N VAL A 27 6.90 -13.32 -25.11
CA VAL A 27 6.32 -13.51 -26.45
C VAL A 27 6.88 -12.52 -27.46
N SER A 28 6.71 -12.82 -28.76
CA SER A 28 7.11 -11.86 -29.79
C SER A 28 6.11 -10.68 -29.88
N GLN A 29 6.63 -9.50 -30.21
CA GLN A 29 5.78 -8.31 -30.39
C GLN A 29 4.70 -8.52 -31.47
N PRO A 30 4.95 -9.17 -32.63
CA PRO A 30 3.90 -9.48 -33.59
C PRO A 30 2.80 -10.37 -33.02
N THR A 31 3.16 -11.35 -32.17
CA THR A 31 2.20 -12.22 -31.49
C THR A 31 1.26 -11.42 -30.60
N LEU A 32 1.80 -10.55 -29.76
CA LEU A 32 1.00 -9.72 -28.85
C LEU A 32 0.14 -8.70 -29.60
N SER A 33 0.67 -8.10 -30.68
CA SER A 33 -0.10 -7.20 -31.55
C SER A 33 -1.26 -7.88 -32.24
N LYS A 34 -1.02 -9.08 -32.80
CA LYS A 34 -2.07 -9.87 -33.45
C LYS A 34 -3.14 -10.30 -32.47
N PHE A 35 -2.72 -10.70 -31.27
CA PHE A 35 -3.64 -11.02 -30.18
C PHE A 35 -4.56 -9.82 -29.87
N LEU A 36 -3.98 -8.65 -29.59
CA LEU A 36 -4.77 -7.44 -29.27
C LEU A 36 -5.77 -7.09 -30.38
N MET A 37 -5.32 -7.13 -31.63
CA MET A 37 -6.17 -6.86 -32.77
C MET A 37 -7.35 -7.85 -32.85
N ASN A 38 -7.11 -9.15 -32.67
CA ASN A 38 -8.14 -10.16 -32.69
C ASN A 38 -9.13 -10.01 -31.53
N LEU A 39 -8.64 -9.73 -30.32
CA LEU A 39 -9.49 -9.50 -29.15
C LEU A 39 -10.41 -8.27 -29.38
N GLU A 40 -9.86 -7.14 -29.82
CA GLU A 40 -10.62 -5.94 -30.10
C GLU A 40 -11.67 -6.15 -31.21
N ASN A 41 -11.33 -6.92 -32.24
CA ASN A 41 -12.27 -7.30 -33.30
C ASN A 41 -13.40 -8.21 -32.76
N THR A 42 -13.09 -9.15 -31.90
CA THR A 42 -14.10 -10.02 -31.26
C THR A 42 -15.03 -9.23 -30.35
N LEU A 43 -14.50 -8.24 -29.61
CA LEU A 43 -15.28 -7.39 -28.74
C LEU A 43 -16.06 -6.29 -29.50
N GLY A 44 -15.71 -6.04 -30.75
CA GLY A 44 -16.25 -4.91 -31.53
C GLY A 44 -15.88 -3.54 -30.99
N GLN A 45 -14.91 -3.47 -30.07
CA GLN A 45 -14.47 -2.26 -29.39
C GLN A 45 -12.95 -2.20 -29.29
N LYS A 46 -12.39 -0.98 -29.41
CA LYS A 46 -10.98 -0.74 -29.14
C LYS A 46 -10.74 -0.62 -27.64
N LEU A 47 -9.82 -1.43 -27.11
CA LEU A 47 -9.39 -1.33 -25.72
C LEU A 47 -8.28 -0.29 -25.53
N PHE A 48 -7.48 -0.08 -26.58
CA PHE A 48 -6.38 0.89 -26.55
C PHE A 48 -6.46 1.85 -27.72
N ARG A 49 -6.01 3.08 -27.48
CA ARG A 49 -5.70 4.07 -28.51
C ARG A 49 -4.19 4.36 -28.51
N LYS A 50 -3.64 4.61 -29.69
CA LYS A 50 -2.25 5.02 -29.81
C LYS A 50 -2.13 6.54 -29.66
N LEU A 51 -1.20 6.96 -28.79
CA LEU A 51 -0.76 8.34 -28.69
C LEU A 51 0.77 8.36 -28.88
N GLY A 52 1.22 8.61 -30.10
CA GLY A 52 2.62 8.40 -30.49
C GLY A 52 3.01 6.92 -30.31
N ASN A 53 4.00 6.67 -29.51
CA ASN A 53 4.49 5.30 -29.20
C ASN A 53 3.80 4.65 -27.98
N LYS A 54 2.80 5.31 -27.37
CA LYS A 54 2.11 4.80 -26.19
C LYS A 54 0.74 4.23 -26.54
N TYR A 55 0.40 3.14 -25.85
CA TYR A 55 -0.94 2.56 -25.81
C TYR A 55 -1.67 3.09 -24.57
N ILE A 56 -2.73 3.85 -24.76
CA ILE A 56 -3.56 4.43 -23.70
C ILE A 56 -4.92 3.76 -23.75
N LEU A 57 -5.46 3.40 -22.59
CA LEU A 57 -6.78 2.79 -22.48
C LEU A 57 -7.86 3.71 -23.08
N THR A 58 -8.83 3.11 -23.73
CA THR A 58 -10.14 3.70 -24.00
C THR A 58 -11.05 3.48 -22.79
N TYR A 59 -12.22 4.07 -22.77
CA TYR A 59 -13.22 3.77 -21.74
C TYR A 59 -13.57 2.27 -21.69
N ALA A 60 -13.74 1.62 -22.84
CA ALA A 60 -13.94 0.17 -22.91
C ALA A 60 -12.73 -0.60 -22.36
N GLY A 61 -11.51 -0.11 -22.63
CA GLY A 61 -10.27 -0.66 -22.09
C GLY A 61 -10.19 -0.56 -20.57
N GLU A 62 -10.59 0.56 -19.98
CA GLU A 62 -10.64 0.74 -18.53
C GLU A 62 -11.60 -0.26 -17.86
N GLN A 63 -12.81 -0.43 -18.43
CA GLN A 63 -13.77 -1.42 -17.92
C GLN A 63 -13.24 -2.85 -18.07
N TYR A 64 -12.62 -3.17 -19.21
CA TYR A 64 -12.01 -4.48 -19.44
C TYR A 64 -10.90 -4.77 -18.43
N VAL A 65 -9.97 -3.82 -18.23
CA VAL A 65 -8.86 -3.95 -17.28
C VAL A 65 -9.36 -4.14 -15.84
N LYS A 66 -10.36 -3.36 -15.44
CA LYS A 66 -10.98 -3.49 -14.11
C LYS A 66 -11.52 -4.90 -13.90
N THR A 67 -12.36 -5.37 -14.80
CA THR A 67 -12.95 -6.72 -14.72
C THR A 67 -11.90 -7.81 -14.85
N ALA A 68 -10.87 -7.63 -15.68
CA ALA A 68 -9.78 -8.58 -15.82
C ALA A 68 -9.02 -8.80 -14.50
N LYS A 69 -8.76 -7.73 -13.75
CA LYS A 69 -8.12 -7.79 -12.42
C LYS A 69 -8.99 -8.56 -11.42
N GLU A 70 -10.30 -8.29 -11.41
CA GLU A 70 -11.27 -8.98 -10.54
C GLU A 70 -11.32 -10.49 -10.84
N ILE A 71 -11.34 -10.89 -12.12
CA ILE A 71 -11.34 -12.31 -12.53
C ILE A 71 -10.04 -13.02 -12.10
N LEU A 72 -8.89 -12.37 -12.28
CA LEU A 72 -7.61 -12.96 -11.88
C LEU A 72 -7.49 -13.09 -10.36
N MET A 73 -8.07 -12.15 -9.60
CA MET A 73 -8.16 -12.24 -8.14
C MET A 73 -9.03 -13.43 -7.72
N LEU A 74 -10.20 -13.61 -8.33
CA LEU A 74 -11.08 -14.75 -8.04
C LEU A 74 -10.41 -16.08 -8.36
N LYS A 75 -9.65 -16.14 -9.48
CA LYS A 75 -8.86 -17.32 -9.81
C LYS A 75 -7.82 -17.63 -8.75
N SER A 76 -7.07 -16.62 -8.31
CA SER A 76 -6.05 -16.78 -7.26
C SER A 76 -6.67 -17.30 -5.96
N ASN A 77 -7.81 -16.74 -5.56
CA ASN A 77 -8.54 -17.19 -4.36
C ASN A 77 -9.00 -18.67 -4.49
N LEU A 78 -9.46 -19.06 -5.67
CA LEU A 78 -9.81 -20.47 -5.91
C LEU A 78 -8.60 -21.40 -5.79
N ASP A 79 -7.46 -21.00 -6.37
CA ASP A 79 -6.22 -21.79 -6.28
C ASP A 79 -5.80 -21.99 -4.81
N ILE A 80 -5.94 -20.93 -3.97
CA ILE A 80 -5.68 -20.99 -2.53
C ILE A 80 -6.65 -21.95 -1.83
N GLN A 81 -7.96 -21.80 -2.06
CA GLN A 81 -8.96 -22.67 -1.46
C GLN A 81 -8.75 -24.15 -1.82
N LEU A 82 -8.38 -24.43 -3.08
CA LEU A 82 -8.09 -25.80 -3.51
C LEU A 82 -6.80 -26.35 -2.87
N ALA A 83 -5.80 -25.51 -2.63
CA ALA A 83 -4.58 -25.90 -1.93
C ALA A 83 -4.89 -26.25 -0.45
N ASP A 84 -5.74 -25.48 0.20
CA ASP A 84 -6.19 -25.74 1.58
C ASP A 84 -6.95 -27.06 1.71
N ILE A 85 -7.81 -27.36 0.75
CA ILE A 85 -8.58 -28.62 0.71
C ILE A 85 -7.63 -29.82 0.62
N LEU A 86 -6.50 -29.71 -0.04
CA LEU A 86 -5.52 -30.79 -0.19
C LEU A 86 -4.69 -31.04 1.07
N LYS A 87 -4.91 -30.33 2.18
CA LYS A 87 -4.22 -30.48 3.48
C LYS A 87 -2.69 -30.53 3.37
N ARG A 88 -2.11 -29.81 2.42
CA ARG A 88 -0.66 -29.90 2.20
C ARG A 88 0.14 -28.80 2.87
N ASP A 89 -0.49 -27.79 3.49
CA ASP A 89 0.21 -26.61 4.07
C ASP A 89 1.37 -26.11 3.18
N VAL A 90 1.20 -26.26 1.86
CA VAL A 90 2.20 -25.86 0.86
C VAL A 90 1.63 -24.74 0.03
N GLY A 91 2.31 -23.61 0.00
CA GLY A 91 1.80 -22.47 -0.76
C GLY A 91 2.75 -21.29 -0.74
N VAL A 92 2.24 -20.20 -1.28
CA VAL A 92 2.90 -18.89 -1.24
C VAL A 92 1.93 -17.92 -0.61
N LEU A 93 2.36 -17.24 0.44
CA LEU A 93 1.63 -16.16 1.09
C LEU A 93 2.33 -14.84 0.75
N ASN A 94 1.65 -13.96 0.03
CA ASN A 94 2.14 -12.64 -0.30
C ASN A 94 1.55 -11.62 0.67
N VAL A 95 2.39 -11.01 1.49
CA VAL A 95 1.97 -10.08 2.54
C VAL A 95 2.53 -8.70 2.27
N ALA A 96 1.70 -7.67 2.37
CA ALA A 96 2.09 -6.30 2.14
C ALA A 96 2.09 -5.47 3.43
N PHE A 97 3.11 -4.65 3.60
CA PHE A 97 3.29 -3.78 4.76
C PHE A 97 3.70 -2.37 4.36
N PRO A 98 3.33 -1.34 5.11
CA PRO A 98 4.07 -0.09 5.16
C PRO A 98 5.48 -0.35 5.72
N ARG A 99 6.48 0.33 5.17
CA ARG A 99 7.90 0.09 5.49
C ARG A 99 8.18 0.01 6.99
N MET A 100 7.62 0.92 7.78
CA MET A 100 7.85 0.93 9.22
C MET A 100 7.27 -0.28 9.94
N ARG A 101 6.11 -0.79 9.49
CA ARG A 101 5.50 -1.97 10.10
C ARG A 101 6.32 -3.23 9.86
N CYS A 102 6.99 -3.35 8.72
CA CYS A 102 7.91 -4.45 8.44
C CYS A 102 8.96 -4.59 9.54
N ILE A 103 9.57 -3.47 9.95
CA ILE A 103 10.67 -3.48 10.94
C ILE A 103 10.22 -4.06 12.29
N TYR A 104 8.98 -3.80 12.72
CA TYR A 104 8.50 -4.22 14.04
C TYR A 104 7.66 -5.50 14.00
N MET A 105 6.83 -5.68 12.99
CA MET A 105 5.90 -6.80 12.94
C MET A 105 6.56 -8.08 12.44
N LEU A 106 7.36 -8.01 11.37
CA LEU A 106 7.95 -9.22 10.79
C LEU A 106 8.84 -9.99 11.75
N PRO A 107 9.79 -9.38 12.49
CA PRO A 107 10.60 -10.12 13.44
C PRO A 107 9.80 -10.79 14.57
N ALA A 108 8.65 -10.22 14.92
CA ALA A 108 7.79 -10.77 15.97
C ALA A 108 6.83 -11.86 15.46
N THR A 109 6.45 -11.84 14.20
CA THR A 109 5.39 -12.72 13.66
C THR A 109 5.90 -13.79 12.72
N LEU A 110 6.79 -13.43 11.80
CA LEU A 110 7.23 -14.35 10.75
C LEU A 110 7.94 -15.61 11.26
N PRO A 111 8.84 -15.55 12.27
CA PRO A 111 9.47 -16.77 12.81
C PRO A 111 8.45 -17.73 13.43
N VAL A 112 7.42 -17.21 14.11
CA VAL A 112 6.34 -18.03 14.70
C VAL A 112 5.51 -18.68 13.60
N PHE A 113 5.08 -17.88 12.64
CA PHE A 113 4.32 -18.37 11.48
C PHE A 113 5.10 -19.45 10.72
N GLN A 114 6.39 -19.24 10.45
CA GLN A 114 7.20 -20.19 9.71
C GLN A 114 7.44 -21.50 10.47
N ALA A 115 7.48 -21.45 11.82
CA ALA A 115 7.59 -22.66 12.65
C ALA A 115 6.30 -23.50 12.58
N GLU A 116 5.13 -22.87 12.52
CA GLU A 116 3.84 -23.54 12.43
C GLU A 116 3.52 -23.99 10.98
N HIS A 117 4.00 -23.24 9.98
CA HIS A 117 3.73 -23.47 8.57
C HIS A 117 5.03 -23.54 7.75
N PRO A 118 5.89 -24.57 7.96
CA PRO A 118 7.24 -24.64 7.37
C PRO A 118 7.25 -24.75 5.84
N ASN A 119 6.16 -25.18 5.24
CA ASN A 119 6.05 -25.38 3.79
C ASN A 119 5.38 -24.20 3.06
N ILE A 120 4.98 -23.15 3.79
CA ILE A 120 4.46 -21.93 3.19
C ILE A 120 5.60 -20.93 2.96
N LYS A 121 5.83 -20.59 1.69
CA LYS A 121 6.76 -19.53 1.33
C LYS A 121 6.10 -18.17 1.53
N VAL A 122 6.66 -17.32 2.40
CA VAL A 122 6.17 -15.96 2.58
C VAL A 122 6.98 -14.99 1.73
N ASN A 123 6.29 -14.20 0.90
CA ASN A 123 6.85 -13.06 0.20
C ASN A 123 6.34 -11.78 0.88
N VAL A 124 7.24 -10.86 1.18
CA VAL A 124 6.90 -9.59 1.83
C VAL A 124 7.07 -8.46 0.85
N PHE A 125 6.04 -7.65 0.70
CA PHE A 125 6.03 -6.43 -0.11
C PHE A 125 6.00 -5.20 0.80
N GLU A 126 6.91 -4.28 0.56
CA GLU A 126 6.90 -2.98 1.23
C GLU A 126 6.35 -1.91 0.29
N GLY A 127 5.54 -0.99 0.85
CA GLY A 127 4.97 0.11 0.08
C GLY A 127 4.17 1.08 0.93
N SER A 128 3.64 2.11 0.29
CA SER A 128 2.62 2.97 0.88
C SER A 128 1.31 2.20 1.09
N SER A 129 0.38 2.78 1.86
CA SER A 129 -0.93 2.15 2.05
C SER A 129 -1.68 2.02 0.72
N ASP A 130 -1.60 3.03 -0.16
CA ASP A 130 -2.28 3.02 -1.44
C ASP A 130 -1.68 1.99 -2.42
N GLU A 131 -0.34 1.82 -2.40
CA GLU A 131 0.32 0.74 -3.15
C GLU A 131 -0.10 -0.63 -2.62
N ASN A 132 -0.29 -0.77 -1.32
CA ASN A 132 -0.73 -2.02 -0.70
C ASN A 132 -2.20 -2.31 -1.01
N ASP A 133 -3.09 -1.31 -0.99
CA ASP A 133 -4.46 -1.44 -1.48
C ASP A 133 -4.47 -1.92 -2.94
N GLN A 134 -3.62 -1.33 -3.79
CA GLN A 134 -3.53 -1.74 -5.19
C GLN A 134 -2.99 -3.17 -5.36
N ARG A 135 -2.05 -3.61 -4.50
CA ARG A 135 -1.57 -5.00 -4.52
C ARG A 135 -2.65 -6.00 -4.15
N LEU A 136 -3.50 -5.68 -3.16
CA LEU A 136 -4.66 -6.51 -2.81
C LEU A 136 -5.64 -6.58 -3.98
N LEU A 137 -6.01 -5.46 -4.57
CA LEU A 137 -6.93 -5.39 -5.71
C LEU A 137 -6.40 -6.07 -6.98
N ASP A 138 -5.09 -6.06 -7.17
CA ASP A 138 -4.43 -6.75 -8.29
C ASP A 138 -4.21 -8.26 -8.02
N GLY A 139 -4.56 -8.77 -6.83
CA GLY A 139 -4.27 -10.14 -6.41
C GLY A 139 -2.77 -10.44 -6.29
N LYS A 140 -1.95 -9.42 -6.05
CA LYS A 140 -0.50 -9.56 -5.84
C LYS A 140 -0.11 -9.77 -4.40
N ALA A 141 -1.01 -9.48 -3.48
CA ALA A 141 -0.92 -9.78 -2.07
C ALA A 141 -2.26 -10.30 -1.59
N GLU A 142 -2.25 -11.30 -0.72
CA GLU A 142 -3.43 -11.86 -0.09
C GLU A 142 -3.80 -11.07 1.17
N ILE A 143 -2.80 -10.52 1.86
CA ILE A 143 -2.97 -9.80 3.12
C ILE A 143 -2.13 -8.53 3.11
N ALA A 144 -2.66 -7.47 3.73
CA ALA A 144 -1.90 -6.25 3.98
C ALA A 144 -2.16 -5.71 5.39
N PHE A 145 -1.11 -5.26 6.07
CA PHE A 145 -1.18 -4.70 7.43
C PHE A 145 -0.90 -3.21 7.39
N TYR A 146 -1.93 -2.40 7.55
CA TYR A 146 -1.79 -0.93 7.57
C TYR A 146 -2.91 -0.27 8.39
N SER A 147 -2.81 1.02 8.61
CA SER A 147 -3.87 1.78 9.28
C SER A 147 -5.09 1.88 8.37
N LYS A 148 -6.27 1.52 8.89
CA LYS A 148 -7.52 1.53 8.13
C LYS A 148 -7.77 2.91 7.49
N PRO A 149 -8.13 2.99 6.20
CA PRO A 149 -8.49 4.25 5.57
C PRO A 149 -9.82 4.79 6.10
N ASP A 150 -10.01 6.11 5.99
CA ASP A 150 -11.29 6.73 6.38
C ASP A 150 -12.44 6.31 5.48
N THR A 151 -12.13 6.11 4.19
CA THR A 151 -13.08 5.60 3.20
C THR A 151 -12.60 4.21 2.79
N PRO A 152 -13.09 3.15 3.43
CA PRO A 152 -12.72 1.78 3.10
C PRO A 152 -13.13 1.44 1.67
N ASN A 153 -12.26 0.72 0.96
CA ASN A 153 -12.60 0.20 -0.37
C ASN A 153 -13.58 -0.98 -0.21
N PRO A 154 -14.75 -0.97 -0.86
CA PRO A 154 -15.75 -2.04 -0.71
C PRO A 154 -15.30 -3.41 -1.26
N LEU A 155 -14.20 -3.46 -2.02
CA LEU A 155 -13.63 -4.70 -2.54
C LEU A 155 -12.55 -5.30 -1.62
N ILE A 156 -12.26 -4.67 -0.48
CA ILE A 156 -11.27 -5.13 0.50
C ILE A 156 -11.97 -5.38 1.83
N ASP A 157 -11.79 -6.56 2.38
CA ASP A 157 -12.21 -6.88 3.73
C ASP A 157 -11.22 -6.33 4.75
N TYR A 158 -11.74 -5.66 5.79
CA TYR A 158 -10.92 -5.02 6.81
C TYR A 158 -11.18 -5.61 8.18
N GLU A 159 -10.16 -6.19 8.79
CA GLU A 159 -10.17 -6.64 10.17
C GLU A 159 -9.33 -5.70 11.05
N THR A 160 -9.89 -5.27 12.18
CA THR A 160 -9.18 -4.40 13.12
C THR A 160 -8.45 -5.23 14.16
N LEU A 161 -7.13 -5.25 14.08
CA LEU A 161 -6.28 -5.97 15.03
C LEU A 161 -6.06 -5.15 16.31
N ASN A 162 -5.84 -3.83 16.19
CA ASN A 162 -5.57 -2.96 17.32
C ASN A 162 -5.93 -1.50 17.02
N LYS A 163 -6.00 -0.68 18.06
CA LYS A 163 -6.10 0.79 17.96
C LYS A 163 -4.75 1.40 18.26
N GLU A 164 -4.35 2.35 17.44
CA GLU A 164 -3.08 3.07 17.58
C GLU A 164 -3.33 4.50 18.01
N GLU A 165 -2.41 5.06 18.78
CA GLU A 165 -2.42 6.45 19.16
C GLU A 165 -1.39 7.24 18.34
N LEU A 166 -1.73 8.46 17.94
CA LEU A 166 -0.76 9.42 17.42
C LEU A 166 -0.14 10.16 18.59
N LEU A 167 1.18 10.19 18.61
CA LEU A 167 1.94 10.80 19.70
C LEU A 167 2.77 11.97 19.17
N ILE A 168 2.88 13.02 19.99
CA ILE A 168 3.89 14.07 19.82
C ILE A 168 5.17 13.56 20.46
N CYS A 169 6.26 13.56 19.72
CA CYS A 169 7.57 13.13 20.20
C CYS A 169 8.44 14.38 20.47
N LEU A 170 9.00 14.46 21.66
CA LEU A 170 9.94 15.50 22.08
C LEU A 170 11.23 14.84 22.57
N CYS A 171 12.38 15.50 22.42
CA CYS A 171 13.59 15.03 23.07
C CYS A 171 13.44 15.08 24.60
N LYS A 172 14.20 14.23 25.29
CA LYS A 172 14.09 14.03 26.76
C LYS A 172 14.14 15.33 27.58
N ASN A 173 14.92 16.30 27.12
CA ASN A 173 15.12 17.56 27.84
C ASN A 173 14.41 18.73 27.17
N HIS A 174 13.42 18.50 26.32
CA HIS A 174 12.71 19.54 25.62
C HIS A 174 11.95 20.44 26.60
N PRO A 175 12.07 21.80 26.50
CA PRO A 175 11.42 22.71 27.44
C PRO A 175 9.90 22.54 27.57
N LEU A 176 9.23 22.13 26.51
CA LEU A 176 7.79 21.90 26.51
C LEU A 176 7.39 20.66 27.34
N GLY A 177 8.29 19.72 27.60
CA GLY A 177 8.01 18.53 28.39
C GLY A 177 7.48 18.86 29.80
N ARG A 178 7.86 20.00 30.37
CA ARG A 178 7.37 20.48 31.68
C ARG A 178 5.86 20.81 31.73
N TYR A 179 5.25 21.01 30.55
CA TYR A 179 3.82 21.32 30.44
C TYR A 179 2.99 20.07 30.19
N ALA A 180 3.63 18.92 30.04
CA ALA A 180 2.95 17.65 29.85
C ALA A 180 2.20 17.24 31.14
N GLN A 181 0.95 16.84 30.98
CA GLN A 181 0.07 16.46 32.09
C GLN A 181 -0.24 14.95 32.03
N PRO A 182 -0.44 14.28 33.18
CA PRO A 182 -0.87 12.89 33.19
C PRO A 182 -2.14 12.69 32.34
N ASN A 183 -2.19 11.58 31.60
CA ASN A 183 -3.35 11.22 30.78
C ASN A 183 -3.93 9.88 31.30
N PRO A 184 -5.11 9.86 31.95
CA PRO A 184 -5.70 8.62 32.44
C PRO A 184 -6.06 7.61 31.37
N SER A 185 -6.21 8.05 30.12
CA SER A 185 -6.63 7.22 28.97
C SER A 185 -5.46 6.68 28.18
N SER A 186 -4.22 7.07 28.49
CA SER A 186 -3.02 6.64 27.77
C SER A 186 -1.84 6.51 28.74
N ARG A 187 -0.90 5.60 28.42
CA ARG A 187 0.36 5.51 29.17
C ARG A 187 1.28 6.73 28.94
N TYR A 188 0.97 7.56 27.98
CA TYR A 188 1.74 8.75 27.65
C TYR A 188 1.07 10.01 28.20
N PRO A 189 1.84 10.97 28.71
CA PRO A 189 1.28 12.24 29.15
C PRO A 189 0.71 13.04 27.97
N ARG A 190 -0.25 13.90 28.28
CA ARG A 190 -0.88 14.78 27.31
C ARG A 190 -0.17 16.13 27.30
N LEU A 191 0.17 16.62 26.12
CA LEU A 191 0.65 17.96 25.86
C LEU A 191 -0.39 18.75 25.06
N ASP A 192 -0.61 20.02 25.40
CA ASP A 192 -1.40 20.91 24.54
C ASP A 192 -0.63 21.17 23.23
N PRO A 193 -1.14 20.71 22.08
CA PRO A 193 -0.44 20.83 20.81
C PRO A 193 -0.25 22.30 20.37
N THR A 194 -1.00 23.25 20.90
CA THR A 194 -0.84 24.68 20.58
C THR A 194 0.51 25.25 21.02
N LEU A 195 1.13 24.64 22.01
CA LEU A 195 2.49 24.99 22.47
C LEU A 195 3.55 24.74 21.39
N LEU A 196 3.28 23.87 20.41
CA LEU A 196 4.20 23.56 19.31
C LEU A 196 4.21 24.62 18.20
N LYS A 197 3.37 25.65 18.28
CA LYS A 197 3.16 26.61 17.18
C LYS A 197 4.44 27.25 16.64
N ASN A 198 5.43 27.46 17.48
CA ASN A 198 6.69 28.10 17.12
C ASN A 198 7.88 27.14 17.00
N GLU A 199 7.65 25.86 17.27
CA GLU A 199 8.67 24.82 17.16
C GLU A 199 8.92 24.45 15.69
N LEU A 200 10.09 23.86 15.43
CA LEU A 200 10.34 23.16 14.17
C LEU A 200 9.64 21.80 14.22
N ILE A 201 8.63 21.62 13.40
CA ILE A 201 7.86 20.39 13.35
C ILE A 201 8.42 19.47 12.27
N LEU A 202 8.78 18.25 12.66
CA LEU A 202 9.23 17.21 11.76
C LEU A 202 8.04 16.35 11.38
N GLN A 203 7.74 16.30 10.10
CA GLN A 203 6.56 15.59 9.61
C GLN A 203 6.90 14.65 8.44
N LEU A 204 6.08 13.65 8.27
CA LEU A 204 6.12 12.79 7.10
C LEU A 204 5.64 13.53 5.84
N MET A 205 5.91 12.97 4.67
CA MET A 205 5.44 13.54 3.41
C MET A 205 3.91 13.55 3.33
N PRO A 206 3.28 14.52 2.63
CA PRO A 206 1.83 14.72 2.61
C PRO A 206 1.01 13.52 2.13
N GLU A 207 1.57 12.69 1.25
CA GLU A 207 0.94 11.48 0.72
C GLU A 207 0.90 10.33 1.73
N GLN A 208 1.64 10.41 2.84
CA GLN A 208 1.66 9.36 3.85
C GLN A 208 0.45 9.47 4.78
N ARG A 209 -0.21 8.34 5.03
CA ARG A 209 -1.46 8.27 5.81
C ARG A 209 -1.33 8.85 7.23
N THR A 210 -0.22 8.61 7.91
CA THR A 210 0.05 9.22 9.24
C THR A 210 0.09 10.75 9.16
N ARG A 211 0.69 11.31 8.09
CA ARG A 211 0.70 12.77 7.88
C ARG A 211 -0.71 13.30 7.64
N GLN A 212 -1.51 12.65 6.84
CA GLN A 212 -2.90 13.04 6.59
C GLN A 212 -3.74 13.04 7.87
N LEU A 213 -3.51 12.08 8.77
CA LEU A 213 -4.16 12.04 10.09
C LEU A 213 -3.74 13.21 10.96
N THR A 214 -2.44 13.52 11.03
CA THR A 214 -1.94 14.65 11.82
C THR A 214 -2.42 15.99 11.27
N ASP A 215 -2.41 16.18 9.95
CA ASP A 215 -2.89 17.41 9.31
C ASP A 215 -4.38 17.67 9.60
N ARG A 216 -5.20 16.59 9.55
CA ARG A 216 -6.62 16.72 9.92
C ARG A 216 -6.81 17.09 11.37
N TYR A 217 -6.08 16.44 12.28
CA TYR A 217 -6.17 16.76 13.70
C TYR A 217 -5.77 18.21 13.96
N PHE A 218 -4.62 18.65 13.46
CA PHE A 218 -4.17 20.04 13.66
C PHE A 218 -5.09 21.04 12.95
N GLY A 219 -5.61 20.70 11.77
CA GLY A 219 -6.61 21.49 11.07
C GLY A 219 -7.90 21.67 11.86
N SER A 220 -8.38 20.60 12.53
CA SER A 220 -9.61 20.65 13.35
C SER A 220 -9.52 21.58 14.56
N ILE A 221 -8.32 21.80 15.08
CA ILE A 221 -8.07 22.72 16.19
C ILE A 221 -7.51 24.08 15.72
N GLY A 222 -7.48 24.32 14.41
CA GLY A 222 -6.99 25.59 13.83
C GLY A 222 -5.49 25.83 13.99
N LEU A 223 -4.70 24.80 14.31
CA LEU A 223 -3.27 24.93 14.53
C LEU A 223 -2.51 24.86 13.21
N LYS A 224 -1.71 25.90 12.94
CA LYS A 224 -0.80 25.97 11.81
C LYS A 224 0.61 26.20 12.30
N PHE A 225 1.54 25.39 11.80
CA PHE A 225 2.96 25.51 12.13
C PHE A 225 3.65 26.47 11.17
N LYS A 226 4.62 27.24 11.69
CA LYS A 226 5.42 28.18 10.90
C LYS A 226 6.61 27.48 10.22
N ASN A 227 7.23 26.55 10.95
CA ASN A 227 8.43 25.85 10.52
C ASN A 227 8.13 24.37 10.42
N ILE A 228 8.24 23.82 9.22
CA ILE A 228 8.01 22.40 8.96
C ILE A 228 9.17 21.85 8.15
N MET A 229 9.74 20.74 8.60
CA MET A 229 10.64 19.88 7.82
C MET A 229 9.89 18.61 7.45
N THR A 230 10.00 18.17 6.21
CA THR A 230 9.35 16.96 5.73
C THR A 230 10.36 15.92 5.25
N THR A 231 10.07 14.65 5.54
CA THR A 231 10.83 13.49 5.03
C THR A 231 9.92 12.28 4.90
N SER A 232 10.27 11.32 4.06
CA SER A 232 9.54 10.06 3.95
C SER A 232 9.91 9.04 5.05
N SER A 233 10.97 9.32 5.82
CA SER A 233 11.56 8.38 6.78
C SER A 233 11.16 8.72 8.22
N LEU A 234 10.22 7.96 8.80
CA LEU A 234 9.90 8.08 10.23
C LEU A 234 11.09 7.79 11.15
N PRO A 235 11.97 6.80 10.88
CA PRO A 235 13.19 6.61 11.67
C PRO A 235 14.06 7.86 11.71
N ALA A 236 14.25 8.54 10.58
CA ALA A 236 15.04 9.78 10.54
C ALA A 236 14.41 10.89 11.38
N ILE A 237 13.07 11.01 11.37
CA ILE A 237 12.35 11.93 12.24
C ILE A 237 12.65 11.60 13.71
N MET A 238 12.53 10.34 14.11
CA MET A 238 12.75 9.91 15.49
C MET A 238 14.16 10.21 15.98
N GLU A 239 15.18 9.96 15.16
CA GLU A 239 16.56 10.27 15.47
C GLU A 239 16.81 11.80 15.57
N LEU A 240 16.25 12.60 14.67
CA LEU A 240 16.33 14.05 14.72
C LEU A 240 15.65 14.63 15.98
N VAL A 241 14.48 14.09 16.34
CA VAL A 241 13.81 14.45 17.59
C VAL A 241 14.67 14.06 18.80
N ALA A 242 15.27 12.87 18.80
CA ALA A 242 16.10 12.40 19.91
C ALA A 242 17.29 13.33 20.20
N VAL A 243 17.89 13.91 19.17
CA VAL A 243 19.00 14.89 19.32
C VAL A 243 18.51 16.33 19.53
N GLY A 244 17.19 16.56 19.59
CA GLY A 244 16.61 17.88 19.88
C GLY A 244 16.58 18.82 18.68
N TYR A 245 16.60 18.30 17.46
CA TYR A 245 16.55 19.13 16.25
C TYR A 245 15.15 19.73 15.99
N GLY A 246 14.09 19.05 16.47
CA GLY A 246 12.69 19.50 16.35
C GLY A 246 11.75 18.62 17.17
N ALA A 247 10.44 18.76 16.91
CA ALA A 247 9.36 18.01 17.55
C ALA A 247 8.53 17.23 16.53
#